data_8c3dda52351d3814311d67d6e7820688
#
_entry.id   8c3dda52351d3814311d67d6e7820688
#
_cell.length_a   1.000
_cell.length_b   1.000
_cell.length_c   1.000
_cell.angle_alpha   90.00
_cell.angle_beta   90.00
_cell.angle_gamma   90.00
#
_symmetry.space_group_name_H-M   'P 1'
#
loop_
_entity.id
_entity.type
_entity.pdbx_description
1 polymer ?
#
loop_
_entity_poly.entity_id
_entity_poly.type
_entity_poly.pdbx_seq_one_letter_code
_entity_poly.pdbx_strand_id
1 'polypeptide(L)'
;IAFGPKNLGCSEEETEKRVKSAMKFAGLDYDTFGGRSPFRLSGGQQRRVAIAGVIAMHPDFLILDEPSAGLDPIGRREIFSRIQSWYQKGVFSVILVSHNMDDIARLATRLLVMHKGHLVMDGKPMDIFLHHRRELQECGVDAPPLTQTLLYLKEKSIPVPEDAKTVEEAVDRMSQMLGGGKSC
;
A
#
# COMPACT_ATOMS: atom_id res chain seq x y z
N ILE A 1 -4.99 -3.49 -21.76
CA ILE A 1 -4.86 -4.58 -20.77
C ILE A 1 -4.53 -5.89 -21.47
N ALA A 2 -5.24 -6.28 -22.56
CA ALA A 2 -5.02 -7.53 -23.31
C ALA A 2 -3.62 -7.68 -23.97
N PHE A 3 -2.91 -6.59 -24.15
CA PHE A 3 -1.60 -6.60 -24.84
C PHE A 3 -0.57 -7.50 -24.16
N GLY A 4 -0.46 -7.41 -22.82
CA GLY A 4 0.48 -8.24 -22.05
C GLY A 4 0.22 -9.74 -22.21
N PRO A 5 -0.98 -10.25 -21.87
CA PRO A 5 -1.33 -11.67 -22.05
C PRO A 5 -1.14 -12.19 -23.49
N LYS A 6 -1.52 -11.40 -24.49
CA LYS A 6 -1.30 -11.77 -25.91
C LYS A 6 0.18 -11.96 -26.25
N ASN A 7 1.05 -11.06 -25.78
CA ASN A 7 2.49 -11.16 -25.98
C ASN A 7 3.12 -12.36 -25.23
N LEU A 8 2.49 -12.80 -24.15
CA LEU A 8 2.88 -14.02 -23.43
C LEU A 8 2.37 -15.30 -24.10
N GLY A 9 1.70 -15.21 -25.26
CA GLY A 9 1.20 -16.36 -26.01
C GLY A 9 -0.10 -16.98 -25.49
N CYS A 10 -0.85 -16.25 -24.63
CA CYS A 10 -2.16 -16.71 -24.16
C CYS A 10 -3.15 -16.81 -25.34
N SER A 11 -4.04 -17.81 -25.31
CA SER A 11 -5.16 -17.90 -26.24
C SER A 11 -6.10 -16.72 -26.09
N GLU A 12 -6.99 -16.50 -27.06
CA GLU A 12 -7.98 -15.40 -26.97
C GLU A 12 -8.91 -15.58 -25.77
N GLU A 13 -9.37 -16.80 -25.52
CA GLU A 13 -10.22 -17.13 -24.37
C GLU A 13 -9.51 -16.86 -23.04
N GLU A 14 -8.27 -17.32 -22.88
CA GLU A 14 -7.49 -17.08 -21.67
C GLU A 14 -7.16 -15.58 -21.50
N THR A 15 -6.87 -14.88 -22.59
CA THR A 15 -6.64 -13.42 -22.57
C THR A 15 -7.87 -12.68 -22.08
N GLU A 16 -9.06 -13.00 -22.60
CA GLU A 16 -10.30 -12.34 -22.17
C GLU A 16 -10.60 -12.61 -20.69
N LYS A 17 -10.43 -13.85 -20.23
CA LYS A 17 -10.57 -14.24 -18.82
C LYS A 17 -9.65 -13.46 -17.90
N ARG A 18 -8.36 -13.34 -18.27
CA ARG A 18 -7.37 -12.57 -17.51
C ARG A 18 -7.69 -11.08 -17.49
N VAL A 19 -8.12 -10.51 -18.60
CA VAL A 19 -8.53 -9.10 -18.70
C VAL A 19 -9.72 -8.83 -17.79
N LYS A 20 -10.77 -9.64 -17.84
CA LYS A 20 -11.96 -9.49 -16.98
C LYS A 20 -11.60 -9.58 -15.49
N SER A 21 -10.76 -10.55 -15.13
CA SER A 21 -10.26 -10.71 -13.75
C SER A 21 -9.44 -9.50 -13.29
N ALA A 22 -8.51 -9.02 -14.12
CA ALA A 22 -7.67 -7.88 -13.81
C ALA A 22 -8.46 -6.56 -13.72
N MET A 23 -9.44 -6.35 -14.59
CA MET A 23 -10.33 -5.19 -14.52
C MET A 23 -11.19 -5.21 -13.25
N LYS A 24 -11.76 -6.36 -12.91
CA LYS A 24 -12.49 -6.56 -11.64
C LYS A 24 -11.60 -6.26 -10.43
N PHE A 25 -10.35 -6.74 -10.45
CA PHE A 25 -9.37 -6.42 -9.42
C PHE A 25 -9.16 -4.91 -9.29
N ALA A 26 -8.95 -4.20 -10.40
CA ALA A 26 -8.73 -2.76 -10.42
C ALA A 26 -9.99 -1.92 -10.14
N GLY A 27 -11.15 -2.55 -9.91
CA GLY A 27 -12.43 -1.86 -9.69
C GLY A 27 -12.98 -1.20 -10.95
N LEU A 28 -12.69 -1.78 -12.11
CA LEU A 28 -13.20 -1.36 -13.40
C LEU A 28 -14.22 -2.39 -13.90
N ASP A 29 -15.41 -1.91 -14.24
CA ASP A 29 -16.42 -2.75 -14.86
C ASP A 29 -16.07 -3.03 -16.32
N TYR A 30 -16.00 -4.31 -16.71
CA TYR A 30 -15.57 -4.71 -18.04
C TYR A 30 -16.55 -4.23 -19.14
N ASP A 31 -17.84 -4.31 -18.90
CA ASP A 31 -18.86 -3.94 -19.89
C ASP A 31 -18.85 -2.44 -20.15
N THR A 32 -18.61 -1.65 -19.11
CA THR A 32 -18.52 -0.19 -19.21
C THR A 32 -17.21 0.30 -19.83
N PHE A 33 -16.08 -0.30 -19.47
CA PHE A 33 -14.74 0.24 -19.77
C PHE A 33 -13.95 -0.59 -20.78
N GLY A 34 -14.29 -1.85 -21.02
CA GLY A 34 -13.52 -2.78 -21.85
C GLY A 34 -13.26 -2.31 -23.29
N GLY A 35 -14.24 -1.63 -23.90
CA GLY A 35 -14.14 -1.06 -25.25
C GLY A 35 -13.67 0.40 -25.31
N ARG A 36 -13.40 1.07 -24.16
CA ARG A 36 -13.01 2.49 -24.15
C ARG A 36 -11.52 2.67 -24.37
N SER A 37 -11.19 3.71 -25.13
CA SER A 37 -9.80 4.16 -25.24
C SER A 37 -9.28 4.66 -23.88
N PRO A 38 -8.07 4.26 -23.44
CA PRO A 38 -7.46 4.75 -22.20
C PRO A 38 -7.36 6.29 -22.15
N PHE A 39 -7.20 6.94 -23.28
CA PHE A 39 -7.11 8.41 -23.37
C PHE A 39 -8.43 9.14 -23.06
N ARG A 40 -9.56 8.43 -23.00
CA ARG A 40 -10.88 8.98 -22.65
C ARG A 40 -11.27 8.69 -21.19
N LEU A 41 -10.32 8.19 -20.40
CA LEU A 41 -10.52 7.86 -18.98
C LEU A 41 -9.99 9.00 -18.11
N SER A 42 -10.58 9.15 -16.90
CA SER A 42 -10.00 10.03 -15.88
C SER A 42 -8.62 9.54 -15.45
N GLY A 43 -7.77 10.41 -14.88
CA GLY A 43 -6.43 10.03 -14.42
C GLY A 43 -6.44 8.83 -13.46
N GLY A 44 -7.39 8.80 -12.51
CA GLY A 44 -7.56 7.67 -11.62
C GLY A 44 -7.96 6.37 -12.33
N GLN A 45 -8.84 6.45 -13.35
CA GLN A 45 -9.21 5.30 -14.17
C GLN A 45 -8.04 4.81 -15.02
N GLN A 46 -7.25 5.73 -15.61
CA GLN A 46 -6.03 5.39 -16.35
C GLN A 46 -5.04 4.62 -15.47
N ARG A 47 -4.84 5.07 -14.24
CA ARG A 47 -3.97 4.39 -13.27
C ARG A 47 -4.47 2.99 -12.93
N ARG A 48 -5.78 2.82 -12.71
CA ARG A 48 -6.40 1.51 -12.49
C ARG A 48 -6.25 0.58 -13.71
N VAL A 49 -6.37 1.11 -14.93
CA VAL A 49 -6.13 0.35 -16.18
C VAL A 49 -4.66 -0.08 -16.29
N ALA A 50 -3.71 0.79 -15.93
CA ALA A 50 -2.28 0.44 -15.94
C ALA A 50 -1.99 -0.73 -14.97
N ILE A 51 -2.50 -0.67 -13.74
CA ILE A 51 -2.38 -1.74 -12.75
C ILE A 51 -3.03 -3.03 -13.27
N ALA A 52 -4.25 -2.95 -13.85
CA ALA A 52 -4.91 -4.10 -14.44
C ALA A 52 -4.09 -4.71 -15.59
N GLY A 53 -3.41 -3.89 -16.38
CA GLY A 53 -2.55 -4.36 -17.47
C GLY A 53 -1.39 -5.23 -16.98
N VAL A 54 -0.77 -4.87 -15.87
CA VAL A 54 0.30 -5.66 -15.25
C VAL A 54 -0.25 -6.94 -14.62
N ILE A 55 -1.34 -6.83 -13.87
CA ILE A 55 -1.95 -7.97 -13.17
C ILE A 55 -2.50 -9.02 -14.13
N ALA A 56 -2.98 -8.61 -15.32
CA ALA A 56 -3.44 -9.55 -16.35
C ALA A 56 -2.35 -10.50 -16.86
N MET A 57 -1.08 -10.15 -16.66
CA MET A 57 0.06 -11.03 -16.99
C MET A 57 0.31 -12.13 -15.96
N HIS A 58 -0.39 -12.11 -14.80
CA HIS A 58 -0.20 -13.01 -13.67
C HIS A 58 1.26 -13.03 -13.18
N PRO A 59 1.79 -11.90 -12.74
CA PRO A 59 3.18 -11.81 -12.30
C PRO A 59 3.38 -12.52 -10.96
N ASP A 60 4.57 -13.13 -10.75
CA ASP A 60 4.97 -13.63 -9.42
C ASP A 60 5.36 -12.49 -8.47
N PHE A 61 5.88 -11.39 -9.03
CA PHE A 61 6.27 -10.18 -8.32
C PHE A 61 5.60 -8.95 -8.92
N LEU A 62 4.90 -8.20 -8.09
CA LEU A 62 4.30 -6.90 -8.46
C LEU A 62 5.14 -5.77 -7.88
N ILE A 63 5.80 -5.01 -8.75
CA ILE A 63 6.56 -3.82 -8.34
C ILE A 63 5.71 -2.59 -8.60
N LEU A 64 5.46 -1.81 -7.55
CA LEU A 64 4.65 -0.61 -7.58
C LEU A 64 5.50 0.60 -7.16
N ASP A 65 5.74 1.49 -8.10
CA ASP A 65 6.45 2.74 -7.86
C ASP A 65 5.44 3.88 -7.75
N GLU A 66 5.35 4.48 -6.55
CA GLU A 66 4.41 5.55 -6.19
C GLU A 66 2.96 5.26 -6.64
N PRO A 67 2.37 4.11 -6.31
CA PRO A 67 1.08 3.69 -6.89
C PRO A 67 -0.09 4.57 -6.47
N SER A 68 0.04 5.34 -5.41
CA SER A 68 -0.98 6.25 -4.90
C SER A 68 -0.94 7.64 -5.52
N ALA A 69 0.10 7.98 -6.29
CA ALA A 69 0.22 9.29 -6.92
C ALA A 69 -0.95 9.57 -7.87
N GLY A 70 -1.61 10.72 -7.72
CA GLY A 70 -2.74 11.12 -8.56
C GLY A 70 -4.07 10.40 -8.31
N LEU A 71 -4.15 9.58 -7.25
CA LEU A 71 -5.41 9.01 -6.77
C LEU A 71 -6.00 9.88 -5.65
N ASP A 72 -7.33 9.97 -5.63
CA ASP A 72 -8.04 10.50 -4.48
C ASP A 72 -7.92 9.56 -3.26
N PRO A 73 -8.19 10.01 -2.04
CA PRO A 73 -8.05 9.20 -0.83
C PRO A 73 -8.89 7.92 -0.83
N ILE A 74 -10.03 7.91 -1.51
CA ILE A 74 -10.92 6.74 -1.62
C ILE A 74 -10.32 5.72 -2.58
N GLY A 75 -9.96 6.16 -3.80
CA GLY A 75 -9.33 5.31 -4.80
C GLY A 75 -8.01 4.70 -4.33
N ARG A 76 -7.22 5.47 -3.55
CA ARG A 76 -5.99 4.98 -2.91
C ARG A 76 -6.29 3.84 -1.94
N ARG A 77 -7.24 4.01 -1.01
CA ARG A 77 -7.62 2.96 -0.06
C ARG A 77 -8.13 1.70 -0.75
N GLU A 78 -8.96 1.85 -1.78
CA GLU A 78 -9.48 0.71 -2.54
C GLU A 78 -8.38 -0.09 -3.23
N ILE A 79 -7.45 0.58 -3.94
CA ILE A 79 -6.35 -0.10 -4.62
C ILE A 79 -5.48 -0.86 -3.62
N PHE A 80 -5.07 -0.23 -2.54
CA PHE A 80 -4.22 -0.90 -1.54
C PHE A 80 -4.94 -2.04 -0.83
N SER A 81 -6.21 -1.91 -0.51
CA SER A 81 -7.01 -3.00 0.07
C SER A 81 -7.06 -4.22 -0.85
N ARG A 82 -7.22 -4.01 -2.17
CA ARG A 82 -7.23 -5.08 -3.17
C ARG A 82 -5.86 -5.75 -3.33
N ILE A 83 -4.78 -4.95 -3.40
CA ILE A 83 -3.40 -5.46 -3.44
C ILE A 83 -3.12 -6.30 -2.21
N GLN A 84 -3.46 -5.81 -1.01
CA GLN A 84 -3.28 -6.53 0.23
C GLN A 84 -4.07 -7.84 0.29
N SER A 85 -5.33 -7.83 -0.18
CA SER A 85 -6.16 -9.04 -0.24
C SER A 85 -5.53 -10.12 -1.15
N TRP A 86 -4.92 -9.75 -2.27
CA TRP A 86 -4.30 -10.70 -3.17
C TRP A 86 -2.94 -11.18 -2.66
N TYR A 87 -2.16 -10.29 -2.06
CA TYR A 87 -0.94 -10.66 -1.36
C TYR A 87 -1.21 -11.70 -0.26
N GLN A 88 -2.24 -11.47 0.57
CA GLN A 88 -2.63 -12.41 1.64
C GLN A 88 -3.08 -13.78 1.11
N LYS A 89 -3.60 -13.83 -0.11
CA LYS A 89 -3.98 -15.09 -0.79
C LYS A 89 -2.79 -15.77 -1.49
N GLY A 90 -1.59 -15.20 -1.40
CA GLY A 90 -0.38 -15.74 -2.04
C GLY A 90 -0.41 -15.67 -3.57
N VAL A 91 -1.18 -14.74 -4.16
CA VAL A 91 -1.29 -14.62 -5.62
C VAL A 91 0.00 -14.06 -6.22
N PHE A 92 0.66 -13.12 -5.53
CA PHE A 92 1.94 -12.53 -5.91
C PHE A 92 2.67 -11.91 -4.71
N SER A 93 3.97 -11.72 -4.83
CA SER A 93 4.75 -10.90 -3.90
C SER A 93 4.70 -9.43 -4.33
N VAL A 94 4.74 -8.49 -3.37
CA VAL A 94 4.65 -7.05 -3.66
C VAL A 94 5.91 -6.34 -3.21
N ILE A 95 6.48 -5.54 -4.09
CA ILE A 95 7.51 -4.54 -3.77
C ILE A 95 6.86 -3.17 -3.97
N LEU A 96 6.72 -2.42 -2.88
CA LEU A 96 6.15 -1.08 -2.89
C LEU A 96 7.26 -0.05 -2.70
N VAL A 97 7.46 0.82 -3.68
CA VAL A 97 8.32 2.00 -3.57
C VAL A 97 7.43 3.20 -3.27
N SER A 98 7.66 3.86 -2.15
CA SER A 98 6.88 5.03 -1.73
C SER A 98 7.66 5.90 -0.77
N HIS A 99 7.41 7.21 -0.82
CA HIS A 99 7.83 8.18 0.18
C HIS A 99 6.71 8.46 1.22
N ASN A 100 5.56 7.79 1.10
CA ASN A 100 4.47 7.92 2.05
C ASN A 100 4.61 6.87 3.17
N MET A 101 5.06 7.32 4.33
CA MET A 101 5.34 6.43 5.45
C MET A 101 4.10 5.83 6.10
N ASP A 102 2.93 6.46 5.97
CA ASP A 102 1.65 5.88 6.45
C ASP A 102 1.30 4.61 5.65
N ASP A 103 1.54 4.61 4.32
CA ASP A 103 1.33 3.42 3.51
C ASP A 103 2.30 2.30 3.89
N ILE A 104 3.58 2.67 4.08
CA ILE A 104 4.61 1.72 4.48
C ILE A 104 4.27 1.09 5.84
N ALA A 105 3.89 1.90 6.85
CA ALA A 105 3.51 1.40 8.17
C ALA A 105 2.33 0.42 8.12
N ARG A 106 1.33 0.71 7.27
CA ARG A 106 0.12 -0.09 7.14
C ARG A 106 0.31 -1.38 6.35
N LEU A 107 1.10 -1.33 5.28
CA LEU A 107 1.09 -2.36 4.24
C LEU A 107 2.33 -3.23 4.27
N ALA A 108 3.50 -2.67 4.61
CA ALA A 108 4.75 -3.39 4.49
C ALA A 108 4.98 -4.35 5.68
N THR A 109 5.48 -5.53 5.34
CA THR A 109 5.96 -6.52 6.32
C THR A 109 7.47 -6.40 6.55
N ARG A 110 8.19 -5.82 5.57
CA ARG A 110 9.62 -5.54 5.60
C ARG A 110 9.86 -4.20 4.92
N LEU A 111 10.71 -3.38 5.51
CA LEU A 111 11.12 -2.08 5.01
C LEU A 111 12.60 -2.11 4.65
N LEU A 112 12.90 -1.69 3.43
CA LEU A 112 14.24 -1.45 2.93
C LEU A 112 14.39 0.07 2.74
N VAL A 113 15.31 0.71 3.46
CA VAL A 113 15.58 2.14 3.31
C VAL A 113 16.81 2.31 2.43
N MET A 114 16.61 3.02 1.32
CA MET A 114 17.68 3.34 0.36
C MET A 114 18.12 4.79 0.52
N HIS A 115 19.42 5.02 0.56
CA HIS A 115 20.00 6.36 0.56
C HIS A 115 21.23 6.42 -0.36
N LYS A 116 21.27 7.38 -1.28
CA LYS A 116 22.37 7.58 -2.25
C LYS A 116 22.80 6.28 -2.97
N GLY A 117 21.83 5.45 -3.35
CA GLY A 117 22.07 4.19 -4.07
C GLY A 117 22.49 3.01 -3.20
N HIS A 118 22.56 3.18 -1.87
CA HIS A 118 22.89 2.11 -0.93
C HIS A 118 21.70 1.72 -0.05
N LEU A 119 21.62 0.43 0.28
CA LEU A 119 20.72 -0.05 1.31
C LEU A 119 21.30 0.31 2.69
N VAL A 120 20.59 1.13 3.45
CA VAL A 120 21.08 1.63 4.76
C VAL A 120 20.35 0.98 5.94
N MET A 121 19.10 0.55 5.75
CA MET A 121 18.32 -0.17 6.77
C MET A 121 17.49 -1.27 6.13
N ASP A 122 17.32 -2.35 6.89
CA ASP A 122 16.51 -3.51 6.52
C ASP A 122 15.88 -4.08 7.77
N GLY A 123 14.55 -4.09 7.87
CA GLY A 123 13.87 -4.58 9.06
C GLY A 123 12.35 -4.44 9.00
N LYS A 124 11.69 -4.68 10.11
CA LYS A 124 10.25 -4.42 10.23
C LYS A 124 9.99 -2.91 10.26
N PRO A 125 8.96 -2.41 9.56
CA PRO A 125 8.70 -0.97 9.50
C PRO A 125 8.62 -0.31 10.88
N MET A 126 7.85 -0.90 11.81
CA MET A 126 7.67 -0.30 13.14
C MET A 126 8.95 -0.30 13.96
N ASP A 127 9.80 -1.31 13.84
CA ASP A 127 11.09 -1.34 14.55
C ASP A 127 11.99 -0.19 14.08
N ILE A 128 12.03 0.04 12.76
CA ILE A 128 12.78 1.14 12.15
C ILE A 128 12.19 2.49 12.59
N PHE A 129 10.87 2.68 12.53
CA PHE A 129 10.22 3.94 12.90
C PHE A 129 10.36 4.30 14.37
N LEU A 130 10.38 3.30 15.26
CA LEU A 130 10.49 3.51 16.70
C LEU A 130 11.93 3.72 17.17
N HIS A 131 12.88 3.03 16.56
CA HIS A 131 14.25 2.95 17.11
C HIS A 131 15.32 3.63 16.24
N HIS A 132 15.05 3.88 14.94
CA HIS A 132 16.01 4.41 13.98
C HIS A 132 15.58 5.75 13.35
N ARG A 133 14.84 6.57 14.12
CA ARG A 133 14.25 7.81 13.59
C ARG A 133 15.31 8.82 13.14
N ARG A 134 16.44 8.94 13.86
CA ARG A 134 17.50 9.87 13.49
C ARG A 134 18.15 9.49 12.16
N GLU A 135 18.47 8.22 12.00
CA GLU A 135 19.04 7.69 10.77
C GLU A 135 18.06 7.83 9.59
N LEU A 136 16.75 7.67 9.82
CA LEU A 136 15.74 7.95 8.81
C LEU A 136 15.75 9.41 8.37
N GLN A 137 15.84 10.35 9.31
CA GLN A 137 15.91 11.79 9.02
C GLN A 137 17.17 12.16 8.23
N GLU A 138 18.29 11.53 8.49
CA GLU A 138 19.53 11.68 7.70
C GLU A 138 19.37 11.18 6.26
N CYS A 139 18.46 10.21 6.05
CA CYS A 139 18.08 9.73 4.73
C CYS A 139 17.02 10.61 4.02
N GLY A 140 16.52 11.66 4.68
CA GLY A 140 15.52 12.57 4.14
C GLY A 140 14.07 12.09 4.29
N VAL A 141 13.83 11.10 5.15
CA VAL A 141 12.49 10.59 5.49
C VAL A 141 12.28 10.60 7.00
N ASP A 142 11.05 10.52 7.48
CA ASP A 142 10.74 10.42 8.93
C ASP A 142 9.70 9.33 9.17
N ALA A 143 9.49 8.97 10.44
CA ALA A 143 8.42 8.08 10.84
C ALA A 143 7.03 8.65 10.45
N PRO A 144 5.98 7.81 10.31
CA PRO A 144 4.62 8.28 10.08
C PRO A 144 4.19 9.34 11.11
N PRO A 145 3.36 10.34 10.72
CA PRO A 145 2.87 11.38 11.65
C PRO A 145 2.20 10.81 12.90
N LEU A 146 1.45 9.71 12.76
CA LEU A 146 0.87 9.01 13.90
C LEU A 146 1.95 8.51 14.87
N THR A 147 2.97 7.82 14.35
CA THR A 147 4.08 7.30 15.17
C THR A 147 4.81 8.44 15.87
N GLN A 148 5.08 9.54 15.17
CA GLN A 148 5.70 10.73 15.78
C GLN A 148 4.86 11.29 16.91
N THR A 149 3.53 11.38 16.72
CA THR A 149 2.58 11.87 17.75
C THR A 149 2.58 10.94 18.97
N LEU A 150 2.51 9.64 18.77
CA LEU A 150 2.53 8.67 19.87
C LEU A 150 3.85 8.71 20.65
N LEU A 151 4.97 8.82 19.99
CA LEU A 151 6.29 9.00 20.64
C LEU A 151 6.34 10.28 21.44
N TYR A 152 5.84 11.40 20.92
CA TYR A 152 5.77 12.66 21.65
C TYR A 152 4.89 12.57 22.91
N LEU A 153 3.73 11.91 22.82
CA LEU A 153 2.86 11.67 23.97
C LEU A 153 3.52 10.78 25.02
N LYS A 154 4.26 9.77 24.59
CA LYS A 154 5.06 8.92 25.48
C LYS A 154 6.13 9.72 26.25
N GLU A 155 6.83 10.63 25.58
CA GLU A 155 7.79 11.55 26.21
C GLU A 155 7.14 12.43 27.31
N LYS A 156 5.84 12.70 27.18
CA LYS A 156 5.02 13.39 28.19
C LYS A 156 4.45 12.44 29.27
N SER A 157 4.94 11.19 29.33
CA SER A 157 4.46 10.16 30.27
C SER A 157 2.99 9.80 30.11
N ILE A 158 2.41 10.00 28.92
CA ILE A 158 1.06 9.57 28.59
C ILE A 158 1.15 8.12 28.07
N PRO A 159 0.39 7.16 28.63
CA PRO A 159 0.37 5.80 28.14
C PRO A 159 -0.23 5.71 26.74
N VAL A 160 0.53 5.25 25.79
CA VAL A 160 0.14 5.17 24.37
C VAL A 160 0.57 3.84 23.74
N PRO A 161 -0.19 3.34 22.75
CA PRO A 161 0.20 2.18 21.94
C PRO A 161 1.17 2.63 20.83
N GLU A 162 2.46 2.66 21.12
CA GLU A 162 3.51 3.20 20.23
C GLU A 162 3.57 2.52 18.86
N ASP A 163 3.18 1.26 18.80
CA ASP A 163 3.21 0.41 17.60
C ASP A 163 1.89 0.43 16.79
N ALA A 164 0.95 1.29 17.16
CA ALA A 164 -0.29 1.44 16.39
C ALA A 164 -0.01 1.95 14.98
N LYS A 165 -0.61 1.29 13.99
CA LYS A 165 -0.39 1.56 12.56
C LYS A 165 -1.43 2.49 11.95
N THR A 166 -2.57 2.67 12.62
CA THR A 166 -3.66 3.56 12.20
C THR A 166 -4.18 4.38 13.38
N VAL A 167 -4.81 5.52 13.05
CA VAL A 167 -5.41 6.39 14.07
C VAL A 167 -6.52 5.66 14.81
N GLU A 168 -7.34 4.90 14.09
CA GLU A 168 -8.44 4.11 14.65
C GLU A 168 -7.90 3.10 15.67
N GLU A 169 -6.86 2.34 15.32
CA GLU A 169 -6.20 1.39 16.23
C GLU A 169 -5.64 2.10 17.47
N ALA A 170 -4.98 3.26 17.28
CA ALA A 170 -4.43 4.04 18.39
C ALA A 170 -5.54 4.50 19.34
N VAL A 171 -6.64 5.04 18.81
CA VAL A 171 -7.79 5.51 19.60
C VAL A 171 -8.43 4.38 20.39
N ASP A 172 -8.68 3.23 19.75
CA ASP A 172 -9.29 2.07 20.40
C ASP A 172 -8.42 1.55 21.55
N ARG A 173 -7.12 1.40 21.31
CA ARG A 173 -6.18 0.92 22.34
C ARG A 173 -5.98 1.94 23.46
N MET A 174 -5.88 3.24 23.15
CA MET A 174 -5.82 4.31 24.17
C MET A 174 -7.10 4.36 25.01
N SER A 175 -8.26 4.21 24.41
CA SER A 175 -9.54 4.17 25.13
C SER A 175 -9.60 3.02 26.12
N GLN A 176 -9.07 1.85 25.75
CA GLN A 176 -8.96 0.71 26.64
C GLN A 176 -7.96 0.96 27.77
N MET A 177 -6.81 1.58 27.49
CA MET A 177 -5.79 1.93 28.49
C MET A 177 -6.30 2.97 29.50
N LEU A 178 -7.08 3.95 29.04
CA LEU A 178 -7.61 5.03 29.89
C LEU A 178 -8.96 4.68 30.55
N GLY A 179 -9.77 3.83 29.89
CA GLY A 179 -11.09 3.40 30.40
C GLY A 179 -11.03 2.25 31.41
N GLY A 180 -9.94 1.50 31.51
CA GLY A 180 -9.73 0.43 32.48
C GLY A 180 -9.54 0.91 33.94
N GLY A 181 -9.60 2.22 34.20
CA GLY A 181 -9.48 2.81 35.54
C GLY A 181 -10.80 3.17 36.24
N LYS A 182 -11.96 2.74 35.72
CA LYS A 182 -13.26 2.95 36.37
C LYS A 182 -14.05 1.66 36.47
N SER A 183 -13.67 0.84 37.43
CA SER A 183 -14.56 -0.12 38.08
C SER A 183 -14.34 0.09 39.58
N CYS A 184 -15.08 0.99 40.18
CA CYS A 184 -15.49 0.96 41.58
C CYS A 184 -16.90 0.46 41.63
#